data_4f7faac6067daaa601eec814d4b91487
#
_entry.id   4f7faac6067daaa601eec814d4b91487
#
_cell.length_a   1.000
_cell.length_b   1.000
_cell.length_c   1.000
_cell.angle_alpha   90.00
_cell.angle_beta   90.00
_cell.angle_gamma   90.00
#
_symmetry.space_group_name_H-M   'P 1'
#
loop_
_entity.id
_entity.type
_entity.pdbx_description
1 polymer ?
#
loop_
_entity_poly.entity_id
_entity_poly.type
_entity_poly.pdbx_seq_one_letter_code
_entity_poly.pdbx_strand_id
1 'polypeptide(L)'
;MDIEAARWIYTAIAAPLLGAIGGWLRGFLIDRRTAKRRKKAILLKLSGLPPEAKAELIEFHQHGTQTRRADPGKPTIRLLAHEGILSVGPGRGTYDAIDRYLTIRPDVWELMRDWIVSDAIAISAVMDEFFEPVEHVDSK
;
A
#
# COMPACT_ATOMS: atom_id res chain seq x y z
N MET A 1 9.60 55.70 21.63
CA MET A 1 9.35 54.21 21.62
C MET A 1 10.59 53.57 22.25
N ASP A 2 10.44 53.06 23.46
CA ASP A 2 11.57 52.53 24.20
C ASP A 2 12.04 51.21 23.57
N ILE A 3 13.32 51.15 23.25
CA ILE A 3 13.97 49.98 22.64
C ILE A 3 13.79 48.74 23.52
N GLU A 4 13.65 48.91 24.82
CA GLU A 4 13.36 47.83 25.76
C GLU A 4 11.97 47.23 25.59
N ALA A 5 10.93 48.07 25.38
CA ALA A 5 9.57 47.64 25.14
C ALA A 5 9.43 46.84 23.83
N ALA A 6 10.13 47.27 22.76
CA ALA A 6 10.17 46.55 21.49
C ALA A 6 10.86 45.19 21.63
N ARG A 7 11.88 45.09 22.47
CA ARG A 7 12.60 43.84 22.74
C ARG A 7 11.73 42.83 23.50
N TRP A 8 10.91 43.26 24.44
CA TRP A 8 9.96 42.42 25.16
C TRP A 8 8.83 41.91 24.26
N ILE A 9 8.30 42.75 23.38
CA ILE A 9 7.26 42.38 22.42
C ILE A 9 7.81 41.35 21.43
N TYR A 10 9.04 41.52 20.96
CA TYR A 10 9.69 40.56 20.04
C TYR A 10 9.91 39.19 20.68
N THR A 11 10.39 39.16 21.92
CA THR A 11 10.59 37.88 22.64
C THR A 11 9.29 37.20 23.02
N ALA A 12 8.25 37.97 23.41
CA ALA A 12 6.98 37.41 23.81
C ALA A 12 6.16 36.80 22.63
N ILE A 13 6.32 37.34 21.44
CA ILE A 13 5.58 36.89 20.23
C ILE A 13 6.39 35.97 19.36
N ALA A 14 7.67 36.23 19.16
CA ALA A 14 8.51 35.45 18.25
C ALA A 14 8.86 34.07 18.80
N ALA A 15 9.11 33.94 20.09
CA ALA A 15 9.49 32.66 20.71
C ALA A 15 8.40 31.58 20.62
N PRO A 16 7.12 31.86 20.97
CA PRO A 16 6.08 30.84 20.82
C PRO A 16 5.76 30.50 19.35
N LEU A 17 5.85 31.48 18.43
CA LEU A 17 5.68 31.24 17.01
C LEU A 17 6.76 30.33 16.42
N LEU A 18 8.01 30.56 16.76
CA LEU A 18 9.13 29.70 16.34
C LEU A 18 8.99 28.27 16.91
N GLY A 19 8.54 28.16 18.15
CA GLY A 19 8.25 26.87 18.78
C GLY A 19 7.11 26.11 18.10
N ALA A 20 6.04 26.79 17.76
CA ALA A 20 4.89 26.19 17.07
C ALA A 20 5.25 25.74 15.65
N ILE A 21 5.97 26.56 14.88
CA ILE A 21 6.43 26.21 13.53
C ILE A 21 7.42 25.05 13.57
N GLY A 22 8.37 25.06 14.51
CA GLY A 22 9.34 23.97 14.70
C GLY A 22 8.68 22.66 15.10
N GLY A 23 7.69 22.69 15.97
CA GLY A 23 6.89 21.52 16.36
C GLY A 23 6.08 20.93 15.20
N TRP A 24 5.42 21.81 14.45
CA TRP A 24 4.64 21.41 13.27
C TRP A 24 5.50 20.79 12.16
N LEU A 25 6.63 21.42 11.82
CA LEU A 25 7.60 20.88 10.85
C LEU A 25 8.17 19.53 11.30
N ARG A 26 8.47 19.37 12.57
CA ARG A 26 8.99 18.13 13.12
C ARG A 26 7.95 17.01 13.04
N GLY A 27 6.70 17.30 13.39
CA GLY A 27 5.57 16.37 13.22
C GLY A 27 5.42 15.93 11.76
N PHE A 28 5.39 16.89 10.85
CA PHE A 28 5.24 16.63 9.42
C PHE A 28 6.39 15.78 8.83
N LEU A 29 7.62 16.00 9.25
CA LEU A 29 8.77 15.20 8.80
C LEU A 29 8.75 13.77 9.38
N ILE A 30 8.30 13.61 10.63
CA ILE A 30 8.15 12.30 11.26
C ILE A 30 7.04 11.51 10.55
N ASP A 31 5.90 12.14 10.27
CA ASP A 31 4.79 11.49 9.57
C ASP A 31 5.16 11.04 8.16
N ARG A 32 5.93 11.83 7.42
CA ARG A 32 6.44 11.43 6.10
C ARG A 32 7.39 10.24 6.17
N ARG A 33 8.26 10.19 7.16
CA ARG A 33 9.20 9.06 7.34
C ARG A 33 8.45 7.79 7.73
N THR A 34 7.48 7.87 8.61
CA THR A 34 6.66 6.73 9.02
C THR A 34 5.78 6.24 7.88
N ALA A 35 5.20 7.13 7.08
CA ALA A 35 4.42 6.76 5.90
C ALA A 35 5.27 6.03 4.85
N LYS A 36 6.49 6.50 4.57
CA LYS A 36 7.43 5.81 3.66
C LYS A 36 7.82 4.42 4.17
N ARG A 37 8.07 4.28 5.47
CA ARG A 37 8.39 2.97 6.08
C ARG A 37 7.21 2.01 6.00
N ARG A 38 5.99 2.48 6.24
CA ARG A 38 4.76 1.67 6.09
C ARG A 38 4.57 1.20 4.66
N LYS A 39 4.70 2.09 3.68
CA LYS A 39 4.63 1.74 2.25
C LYS A 39 5.64 0.66 1.89
N LYS A 40 6.88 0.84 2.27
CA LYS A 40 7.94 -0.14 2.01
C LYS A 40 7.64 -1.49 2.68
N ALA A 41 7.15 -1.50 3.90
CA ALA A 41 6.78 -2.72 4.61
C ALA A 41 5.63 -3.47 3.92
N ILE A 42 4.61 -2.75 3.43
CA ILE A 42 3.49 -3.33 2.67
C ILE A 42 3.98 -3.92 1.35
N LEU A 43 4.81 -3.20 0.59
CA LEU A 43 5.37 -3.69 -0.67
C LEU A 43 6.23 -4.94 -0.48
N LEU A 44 7.02 -5.01 0.59
CA LEU A 44 7.79 -6.20 0.94
C LEU A 44 6.88 -7.38 1.28
N LYS A 45 5.79 -7.15 2.01
CA LYS A 45 4.78 -8.19 2.28
C LYS A 45 4.13 -8.70 0.98
N LEU A 46 3.73 -7.79 0.09
CA LEU A 46 3.11 -8.15 -1.18
C LEU A 46 4.06 -8.95 -2.07
N SER A 47 5.32 -8.56 -2.16
CA SER A 47 6.32 -9.28 -2.96
C SER A 47 6.68 -10.66 -2.39
N GLY A 48 6.59 -10.84 -1.07
CA GLY A 48 6.84 -12.12 -0.39
C GLY A 48 5.64 -13.08 -0.37
N LEU A 49 4.49 -12.70 -0.91
CA LEU A 49 3.32 -13.57 -0.96
C LEU A 49 3.50 -14.73 -1.93
N PRO A 50 2.91 -15.92 -1.63
CA PRO A 50 2.86 -17.02 -2.60
C PRO A 50 2.06 -16.64 -3.85
N PRO A 51 2.33 -17.29 -5.01
CA PRO A 51 1.69 -16.98 -6.29
C PRO A 51 0.15 -17.02 -6.23
N GLU A 52 -0.41 -17.96 -5.49
CA GLU A 52 -1.85 -18.13 -5.35
C GLU A 52 -2.49 -16.94 -4.60
N ALA A 53 -1.82 -16.43 -3.57
CA ALA A 53 -2.28 -15.27 -2.82
C ALA A 53 -2.17 -13.99 -3.67
N LYS A 54 -1.11 -13.85 -4.47
CA LYS A 54 -0.97 -12.75 -5.44
C LYS A 54 -2.09 -12.78 -6.48
N ALA A 55 -2.41 -13.95 -7.02
CA ALA A 55 -3.49 -14.12 -7.98
C ALA A 55 -4.85 -13.70 -7.41
N GLU A 56 -5.13 -14.03 -6.16
CA GLU A 56 -6.35 -13.60 -5.46
C GLU A 56 -6.44 -12.07 -5.35
N LEU A 57 -5.34 -11.39 -5.01
CA LEU A 57 -5.29 -9.93 -4.96
C LEU A 57 -5.47 -9.28 -6.33
N ILE A 58 -4.86 -9.85 -7.37
CA ILE A 58 -5.01 -9.38 -8.75
C ILE A 58 -6.45 -9.51 -9.20
N GLU A 59 -7.15 -10.56 -8.82
CA GLU A 59 -8.56 -10.75 -9.10
C GLU A 59 -9.43 -9.66 -8.50
N PHE A 60 -9.19 -9.23 -7.25
CA PHE A 60 -9.84 -8.07 -6.66
C PHE A 60 -9.61 -6.80 -7.50
N HIS A 61 -8.38 -6.58 -7.94
CA HIS A 61 -8.03 -5.40 -8.73
C HIS A 61 -8.68 -5.42 -10.11
N GLN A 62 -8.73 -6.57 -10.77
CA GLN A 62 -9.36 -6.72 -12.09
C GLN A 62 -10.85 -6.42 -12.06
N HIS A 63 -11.53 -6.79 -10.97
CA HIS A 63 -12.94 -6.47 -10.76
C HIS A 63 -13.19 -5.01 -10.37
N GLY A 64 -12.14 -4.23 -10.10
CA GLY A 64 -12.22 -2.83 -9.71
C GLY A 64 -12.89 -2.59 -8.34
N THR A 65 -13.01 -3.62 -7.52
CA THR A 65 -13.69 -3.57 -6.23
C THR A 65 -12.74 -3.87 -5.09
N GLN A 66 -12.72 -2.97 -4.11
CA GLN A 66 -11.96 -3.17 -2.88
C GLN A 66 -12.60 -4.21 -1.96
N THR A 67 -13.90 -4.43 -2.11
CA THR A 67 -14.70 -5.37 -1.32
C THR A 67 -15.33 -6.41 -2.21
N ARG A 68 -15.23 -7.67 -1.82
CA ARG A 68 -15.77 -8.83 -2.54
C ARG A 68 -16.33 -9.85 -1.57
N ARG A 69 -17.34 -10.60 -2.01
CA ARG A 69 -17.79 -11.79 -1.27
C ARG A 69 -16.92 -12.98 -1.66
N ALA A 70 -16.38 -13.65 -0.67
CA ALA A 70 -15.64 -14.90 -0.85
C ALA A 70 -15.66 -15.76 0.43
N ASP A 71 -15.29 -17.01 0.28
CA ASP A 71 -15.16 -17.94 1.40
C ASP A 71 -13.93 -17.59 2.27
N PRO A 72 -14.13 -17.17 3.54
CA PRO A 72 -13.03 -16.88 4.45
C PRO A 72 -12.23 -18.13 4.86
N GLY A 73 -12.76 -19.32 4.62
CA GLY A 73 -12.08 -20.60 4.89
C GLY A 73 -11.01 -20.96 3.86
N LYS A 74 -11.01 -20.30 2.70
CA LYS A 74 -10.02 -20.53 1.64
C LYS A 74 -8.60 -20.25 2.15
N PRO A 75 -7.61 -21.15 1.97
CA PRO A 75 -6.26 -20.98 2.53
C PRO A 75 -5.58 -19.66 2.13
N THR A 76 -5.74 -19.23 0.88
CA THR A 76 -5.20 -17.95 0.39
C THR A 76 -5.81 -16.75 1.08
N ILE A 77 -7.11 -16.77 1.31
CA ILE A 77 -7.85 -15.72 2.04
C ILE A 77 -7.42 -15.67 3.50
N ARG A 78 -7.27 -16.84 4.15
CA ARG A 78 -6.80 -16.91 5.54
C ARG A 78 -5.38 -16.34 5.68
N LEU A 79 -4.50 -16.64 4.74
CA LEU A 79 -3.16 -16.09 4.71
C LEU A 79 -3.18 -14.56 4.57
N LEU A 80 -3.94 -14.03 3.62
CA LEU A 80 -4.06 -12.58 3.39
C LEU A 80 -4.66 -11.86 4.61
N ALA A 81 -5.62 -12.46 5.28
CA ALA A 81 -6.19 -11.93 6.52
C ALA A 81 -5.17 -11.96 7.68
N HIS A 82 -4.40 -13.05 7.81
CA HIS A 82 -3.34 -13.16 8.80
C HIS A 82 -2.23 -12.12 8.60
N GLU A 83 -1.85 -11.87 7.35
CA GLU A 83 -0.87 -10.82 7.00
C GLU A 83 -1.42 -9.39 7.14
N GLY A 84 -2.69 -9.26 7.49
CA GLY A 84 -3.35 -7.96 7.67
C GLY A 84 -3.59 -7.19 6.36
N ILE A 85 -3.63 -7.88 5.23
CA ILE A 85 -3.91 -7.32 3.90
C ILE A 85 -5.41 -7.24 3.66
N LEU A 86 -6.14 -8.28 4.08
CA LEU A 86 -7.60 -8.35 4.03
C LEU A 86 -8.20 -8.21 5.42
N SER A 87 -9.35 -7.55 5.50
CA SER A 87 -10.24 -7.60 6.64
C SER A 87 -11.50 -8.41 6.31
N VAL A 88 -11.87 -9.28 7.22
CA VAL A 88 -13.09 -10.09 7.11
C VAL A 88 -14.21 -9.35 7.80
N GLY A 89 -15.24 -8.98 7.06
CA GLY A 89 -16.42 -8.31 7.61
C GLY A 89 -17.23 -9.21 8.55
N PRO A 90 -18.04 -8.63 9.45
CA PRO A 90 -18.93 -9.39 10.32
C PRO A 90 -19.89 -10.21 9.48
N GLY A 91 -19.98 -11.51 9.77
CA GLY A 91 -20.96 -12.39 9.13
C GLY A 91 -22.37 -11.95 9.50
N ARG A 92 -23.12 -11.45 8.54
CA ARG A 92 -24.57 -11.40 8.64
C ARG A 92 -25.10 -12.64 7.96
N GLY A 93 -25.68 -13.52 8.68
CA GLY A 93 -26.41 -14.59 8.05
C GLY A 93 -26.53 -15.84 8.87
N THR A 94 -27.60 -16.55 8.62
CA THR A 94 -27.87 -17.94 8.96
C THR A 94 -26.62 -18.81 8.76
N TYR A 95 -26.51 -19.83 9.54
CA TYR A 95 -25.40 -20.80 9.61
C TYR A 95 -24.91 -21.36 8.26
N ASP A 96 -25.64 -21.14 7.18
CA ASP A 96 -25.34 -21.63 5.82
C ASP A 96 -24.62 -20.64 4.92
N ALA A 97 -24.37 -19.41 5.34
CA ALA A 97 -23.66 -18.43 4.53
C ALA A 97 -22.13 -18.59 4.73
N ILE A 98 -21.53 -19.41 3.90
CA ILE A 98 -20.07 -19.61 3.87
C ILE A 98 -19.34 -18.33 3.46
N ASP A 99 -19.96 -17.54 2.58
CA ASP A 99 -19.36 -16.33 2.02
C ASP A 99 -19.48 -15.13 2.94
N ARG A 100 -18.38 -14.42 3.11
CA ARG A 100 -18.30 -13.15 3.83
C ARG A 100 -17.79 -12.04 2.94
N TYR A 101 -18.07 -10.80 3.33
CA TYR A 101 -17.47 -9.65 2.68
C TYR A 101 -16.01 -9.53 3.13
N LEU A 102 -15.11 -9.55 2.16
CA LEU A 102 -13.68 -9.37 2.33
C LEU A 102 -13.31 -8.02 1.75
N THR A 103 -12.62 -7.22 2.52
CA THR A 103 -12.20 -5.88 2.10
C THR A 103 -10.69 -5.76 2.19
N ILE A 104 -10.05 -5.35 1.09
CA ILE A 104 -8.63 -5.01 1.10
C ILE A 104 -8.45 -3.72 1.89
N ARG A 105 -7.45 -3.68 2.75
CA ARG A 105 -7.13 -2.46 3.50
C ARG A 105 -6.87 -1.29 2.56
N PRO A 106 -7.36 -0.08 2.87
CA PRO A 106 -7.23 1.09 1.98
C PRO A 106 -5.78 1.43 1.64
N ASP A 107 -4.87 1.31 2.61
CA ASP A 107 -3.44 1.56 2.43
C ASP A 107 -2.77 0.55 1.49
N VAL A 108 -3.23 -0.70 1.50
CA VAL A 108 -2.79 -1.75 0.57
C VAL A 108 -3.40 -1.53 -0.81
N TRP A 109 -4.69 -1.19 -0.88
CA TRP A 109 -5.40 -0.96 -2.14
C TRP A 109 -4.76 0.13 -3.00
N GLU A 110 -4.37 1.25 -2.37
CA GLU A 110 -3.67 2.33 -3.06
C GLU A 110 -2.33 1.90 -3.63
N LEU A 111 -1.60 1.04 -2.92
CA LEU A 111 -0.30 0.55 -3.35
C LEU A 111 -0.38 -0.59 -4.37
N MET A 112 -1.48 -1.31 -4.44
CA MET A 112 -1.65 -2.44 -5.35
C MET A 112 -1.53 -2.02 -6.82
N ARG A 113 -2.03 -0.85 -7.19
CA ARG A 113 -1.90 -0.34 -8.55
C ARG A 113 -0.44 -0.25 -8.97
N ASP A 114 0.38 0.40 -8.16
CA ASP A 114 1.79 0.61 -8.44
C ASP A 114 2.56 -0.72 -8.42
N TRP A 115 2.19 -1.60 -7.49
CA TRP A 115 2.78 -2.94 -7.38
C TRP A 115 2.46 -3.81 -8.58
N ILE A 116 1.21 -3.88 -9.05
CA ILE A 116 0.79 -4.67 -10.22
C ILE A 116 1.49 -4.16 -11.47
N VAL A 117 1.59 -2.84 -11.65
CA VAL A 117 2.30 -2.26 -12.79
C VAL A 117 3.78 -2.62 -12.75
N SER A 118 4.42 -2.56 -11.59
CA SER A 118 5.84 -2.93 -11.44
C SER A 118 6.08 -4.41 -11.72
N ASP A 119 5.23 -5.30 -11.21
CA ASP A 119 5.32 -6.74 -11.47
C ASP A 119 5.02 -7.07 -12.93
N ALA A 120 4.06 -6.41 -13.56
CA ALA A 120 3.75 -6.58 -14.97
C ALA A 120 4.93 -6.18 -15.87
N ILE A 121 5.61 -5.06 -15.55
CA ILE A 121 6.81 -4.61 -16.26
C ILE A 121 7.95 -5.63 -16.08
N ALA A 122 8.16 -6.12 -14.86
CA ALA A 122 9.19 -7.11 -14.58
C ALA A 122 8.94 -8.43 -15.33
N ILE A 123 7.70 -8.89 -15.37
CA ILE A 123 7.31 -10.10 -16.11
C ILE A 123 7.48 -9.88 -17.63
N SER A 124 7.07 -8.72 -18.15
CA SER A 124 7.24 -8.38 -19.56
C SER A 124 8.71 -8.37 -19.97
N ALA A 125 9.58 -7.76 -19.16
CA ALA A 125 11.02 -7.73 -19.43
C ALA A 125 11.65 -9.14 -19.46
N VAL A 126 11.22 -10.02 -18.54
CA VAL A 126 11.66 -11.42 -18.51
C VAL A 126 11.14 -12.18 -19.74
N MET A 127 9.89 -11.96 -20.13
CA MET A 127 9.31 -12.61 -21.32
C MET A 127 10.01 -12.17 -22.60
N ASP A 128 10.34 -10.89 -22.74
CA ASP A 128 11.09 -10.37 -23.89
C ASP A 128 12.49 -10.97 -23.99
N GLU A 129 13.15 -11.24 -22.84
CA GLU A 129 14.46 -11.88 -22.80
C GLU A 129 14.40 -13.37 -23.21
N PHE A 130 13.29 -14.06 -22.88
CA PHE A 130 13.11 -15.48 -23.25
C PHE A 130 12.57 -15.70 -24.67
N PHE A 131 11.91 -14.71 -25.26
CA PHE A 131 11.29 -14.75 -26.57
C PHE A 131 12.02 -13.85 -27.59
N GLU A 132 13.35 -13.78 -27.56
CA GLU A 132 14.08 -13.23 -28.69
C GLU A 132 13.70 -14.02 -29.96
N PRO A 133 13.22 -13.34 -31.02
CA PRO A 133 12.92 -14.03 -32.25
C PRO A 133 14.21 -14.66 -32.78
N VAL A 134 14.22 -15.97 -32.91
CA VAL A 134 15.29 -16.69 -33.62
C VAL A 134 15.34 -16.08 -35.01
N GLU A 135 16.35 -15.28 -35.28
CA GLU A 135 16.64 -14.83 -36.66
C GLU A 135 16.71 -16.05 -37.55
N HIS A 136 15.78 -16.15 -38.47
CA HIS A 136 15.87 -17.09 -39.59
C HIS A 136 17.16 -16.79 -40.35
N VAL A 137 18.16 -17.61 -40.12
CA VAL A 137 19.32 -17.69 -41.01
C VAL A 137 18.82 -18.23 -42.34
N ASP A 138 18.54 -17.35 -43.28
CA ASP A 138 18.31 -17.69 -44.68
C ASP A 138 19.56 -18.38 -45.20
N SER A 139 19.47 -19.68 -45.36
CA SER A 139 20.43 -20.48 -46.12
C SER A 139 20.25 -20.16 -47.58
N LYS A 140 21.23 -19.50 -48.17
CA LYS A 140 21.45 -19.51 -49.60
C LYS A 140 22.19 -20.74 -50.03
#